data_8edf164f0d7bbd3ef624d3177a26289d
#
_entry.id   8edf164f0d7bbd3ef624d3177a26289d
#
_cell.length_a   1.000
_cell.length_b   1.000
_cell.length_c   1.000
_cell.angle_alpha   90.00
_cell.angle_beta   90.00
_cell.angle_gamma   90.00
#
_symmetry.space_group_name_H-M   'P 1'
#
loop_
_entity.id
_entity.type
_entity.pdbx_description
1 polymer ?
#
loop_
_entity_poly.entity_id
_entity_poly.type
_entity_poly.pdbx_seq_one_letter_code
_entity_poly.pdbx_strand_id
1 'polypeptide(L)'
;MLEKSLNRAAYVDEENWDIEKNKVFASNWFCIGRHDEVGSTSGSYKLVDLQGEQVLVVRGADNSLRAFVNMCRHRGTELVDSTDTSAVEGCFGALIRCPYHNWTYNTDGSLRGAPHLADIDYESSGLLQLGLEVWGGFIFIRQHDGEESLLDSIGEIPTRVSNYPLSELVIGKTISYEVAANWKVLEENYNECYHCGPVHPELCDLVPSFRAGGASDLNWDDGIAHREGAYTFTSSGTTSRKPFAGLSEAELMNHKGELVYPNLFLSLSCDHVASFVLWPTGPAHTTIVCNFLFHPSEVAKPDFDPSDAADFWDVVNRQDWAICERVQRGMKSKFFTQGLFAPMETPSLDIREWWKKQMGK
;
A
#
# COMPACT_ATOMS: atom_id res chain seq x y z
N MET A 1 -7.31 23.32 -23.94
CA MET A 1 -6.72 22.16 -24.68
C MET A 1 -6.95 20.98 -23.75
N LEU A 2 -7.36 19.80 -24.28
CA LEU A 2 -7.52 18.62 -23.41
C LEU A 2 -6.16 18.20 -22.88
N GLU A 3 -6.14 17.77 -21.60
CA GLU A 3 -4.97 17.24 -20.94
C GLU A 3 -4.64 15.84 -21.48
N LYS A 4 -3.34 15.51 -21.47
CA LYS A 4 -2.87 14.23 -22.01
C LYS A 4 -2.34 13.35 -20.88
N SER A 5 -2.55 12.05 -20.97
CA SER A 5 -1.93 11.06 -20.09
C SER A 5 -0.39 11.07 -20.21
N LEU A 6 0.30 10.24 -19.48
CA LEU A 6 1.70 9.92 -19.77
C LEU A 6 1.82 9.29 -21.19
N ASN A 7 2.99 9.32 -21.77
CA ASN A 7 3.22 8.66 -23.04
C ASN A 7 3.29 7.13 -22.87
N ARG A 8 3.13 6.40 -23.99
CA ARG A 8 3.16 4.93 -24.03
C ARG A 8 4.35 4.32 -23.26
N ALA A 9 5.54 4.89 -23.45
CA ALA A 9 6.77 4.37 -22.84
C ALA A 9 6.70 4.32 -21.30
N ALA A 10 5.98 5.26 -20.67
CA ALA A 10 5.80 5.26 -19.22
C ALA A 10 5.03 4.03 -18.67
N TYR A 11 4.23 3.38 -19.53
CA TYR A 11 3.40 2.25 -19.08
C TYR A 11 3.89 0.87 -19.54
N VAL A 12 4.82 0.82 -20.56
CA VAL A 12 5.14 -0.47 -21.17
C VAL A 12 6.64 -0.73 -21.35
N ASP A 13 7.51 0.28 -21.20
CA ASP A 13 8.93 0.13 -21.51
C ASP A 13 9.72 -0.34 -20.28
N GLU A 14 10.52 -1.39 -20.46
CA GLU A 14 11.42 -1.95 -19.44
C GLU A 14 12.43 -0.91 -18.94
N GLU A 15 12.95 -0.04 -19.80
CA GLU A 15 13.90 1.00 -19.41
C GLU A 15 13.28 1.98 -18.40
N ASN A 16 12.03 2.44 -18.62
CA ASN A 16 11.34 3.29 -17.66
C ASN A 16 11.08 2.55 -16.35
N TRP A 17 10.72 1.26 -16.43
CA TRP A 17 10.53 0.41 -15.27
C TRP A 17 11.80 0.30 -14.42
N ASP A 18 12.95 0.06 -15.05
CA ASP A 18 14.23 -0.01 -14.33
C ASP A 18 14.61 1.31 -13.65
N ILE A 19 14.26 2.45 -14.26
CA ILE A 19 14.44 3.76 -13.63
C ILE A 19 13.45 3.95 -12.46
N GLU A 20 12.20 3.54 -12.60
CA GLU A 20 11.17 3.64 -11.56
C GLU A 20 11.56 2.88 -10.28
N LYS A 21 12.17 1.70 -10.40
CA LYS A 21 12.65 0.94 -9.21
C LYS A 21 13.51 1.79 -8.29
N ASN A 22 14.39 2.60 -8.86
CA ASN A 22 15.28 3.46 -8.08
C ASN A 22 14.65 4.81 -7.71
N LYS A 23 14.07 5.52 -8.70
CA LYS A 23 13.61 6.90 -8.52
C LYS A 23 12.23 7.00 -7.88
N VAL A 24 11.39 6.01 -8.09
CA VAL A 24 10.03 6.01 -7.55
C VAL A 24 9.97 5.16 -6.29
N PHE A 25 10.33 3.88 -6.37
CA PHE A 25 10.06 2.97 -5.25
C PHE A 25 11.15 3.01 -4.16
N ALA A 26 12.44 3.01 -4.53
CA ALA A 26 13.52 3.03 -3.55
C ALA A 26 13.72 4.40 -2.89
N SER A 27 13.41 5.49 -3.59
CA SER A 27 13.63 6.87 -3.12
C SER A 27 12.45 7.46 -2.35
N ASN A 28 11.26 6.88 -2.44
CA ASN A 28 10.07 7.32 -1.72
C ASN A 28 9.69 6.34 -0.60
N TRP A 29 8.78 6.77 0.26
CA TRP A 29 8.22 5.94 1.32
C TRP A 29 7.25 4.91 0.75
N PHE A 30 7.71 3.68 0.58
CA PHE A 30 6.97 2.56 0.01
C PHE A 30 6.22 1.81 1.11
N CYS A 31 4.89 1.72 1.03
CA CYS A 31 4.08 0.96 1.98
C CYS A 31 4.29 -0.56 1.77
N ILE A 32 4.55 -1.28 2.86
CA ILE A 32 4.76 -2.73 2.84
C ILE A 32 3.67 -3.55 3.55
N GLY A 33 2.60 -2.90 3.99
CA GLY A 33 1.51 -3.51 4.74
C GLY A 33 1.38 -2.95 6.15
N ARG A 34 0.86 -3.76 7.07
CA ARG A 34 0.51 -3.33 8.41
C ARG A 34 1.50 -3.78 9.47
N HIS A 35 1.61 -2.99 10.56
CA HIS A 35 2.49 -3.30 11.68
C HIS A 35 2.06 -4.55 12.48
N ASP A 36 0.79 -4.92 12.40
CA ASP A 36 0.24 -6.13 13.01
C ASP A 36 0.56 -7.41 12.21
N GLU A 37 1.02 -7.29 10.97
CA GLU A 37 1.59 -8.41 10.20
C GLU A 37 2.99 -8.80 10.68
N VAL A 38 3.68 -7.94 11.45
CA VAL A 38 4.92 -8.31 12.13
C VAL A 38 4.59 -8.74 13.55
N GLY A 39 4.83 -10.00 13.89
CA GLY A 39 4.47 -10.56 15.19
C GLY A 39 4.78 -9.64 16.38
N SER A 40 4.02 -9.76 17.47
CA SER A 40 4.03 -8.82 18.61
C SER A 40 5.19 -9.03 19.59
N THR A 41 5.95 -10.13 19.47
CA THR A 41 7.07 -10.44 20.39
C THR A 41 8.39 -9.86 19.88
N SER A 42 9.29 -9.49 20.79
CA SER A 42 10.65 -9.09 20.46
C SER A 42 11.34 -10.16 19.61
N GLY A 43 12.01 -9.74 18.54
CA GLY A 43 12.65 -10.62 17.57
C GLY A 43 11.73 -11.16 16.47
N SER A 44 10.41 -10.89 16.54
CA SER A 44 9.53 -11.18 15.40
C SER A 44 9.98 -10.43 14.17
N TYR A 45 9.88 -11.07 13.01
CA TYR A 45 10.29 -10.46 11.74
C TYR A 45 9.34 -10.80 10.61
N LYS A 46 9.37 -9.94 9.59
CA LYS A 46 8.80 -10.16 8.27
C LYS A 46 9.86 -9.85 7.21
N LEU A 47 10.04 -10.78 6.25
CA LEU A 47 10.89 -10.58 5.08
C LEU A 47 10.02 -10.09 3.92
N VAL A 48 10.46 -9.04 3.23
CA VAL A 48 9.76 -8.48 2.07
C VAL A 48 10.75 -8.23 0.93
N ASP A 49 10.31 -8.46 -0.31
CA ASP A 49 11.05 -8.08 -1.51
C ASP A 49 10.63 -6.67 -1.94
N LEU A 50 11.55 -5.73 -1.85
CA LEU A 50 11.35 -4.35 -2.31
C LEU A 50 12.10 -4.13 -3.63
N GLN A 51 11.46 -4.51 -4.74
CA GLN A 51 11.99 -4.30 -6.09
C GLN A 51 13.32 -5.03 -6.34
N GLY A 52 13.47 -6.22 -5.76
CA GLY A 52 14.66 -7.06 -5.86
C GLY A 52 15.63 -6.93 -4.67
N GLU A 53 15.38 -6.00 -3.73
CA GLU A 53 16.12 -5.91 -2.48
C GLU A 53 15.37 -6.63 -1.36
N GLN A 54 16.02 -7.61 -0.73
CA GLN A 54 15.44 -8.36 0.38
C GLN A 54 15.56 -7.56 1.68
N VAL A 55 14.44 -7.15 2.24
CA VAL A 55 14.36 -6.32 3.44
C VAL A 55 13.74 -7.07 4.59
N LEU A 56 14.43 -7.04 5.73
CA LEU A 56 14.04 -7.69 6.95
C LEU A 56 13.48 -6.65 7.93
N VAL A 57 12.17 -6.71 8.18
CA VAL A 57 11.51 -5.86 9.18
C VAL A 57 11.49 -6.62 10.50
N VAL A 58 12.08 -6.05 11.54
CA VAL A 58 12.28 -6.72 12.84
C VAL A 58 11.67 -5.89 13.96
N ARG A 59 10.97 -6.55 14.89
CA ARG A 59 10.53 -5.94 16.14
C ARG A 59 11.63 -6.04 17.18
N GLY A 60 12.13 -4.89 17.62
CA GLY A 60 13.16 -4.77 18.62
C GLY A 60 12.69 -5.13 20.03
N ALA A 61 13.65 -5.24 20.96
CA ALA A 61 13.37 -5.44 22.40
C ALA A 61 12.63 -4.25 23.03
N ASP A 62 12.73 -3.07 22.44
CA ASP A 62 12.03 -1.84 22.80
C ASP A 62 10.63 -1.72 22.15
N ASN A 63 10.17 -2.79 21.50
CA ASN A 63 8.92 -2.86 20.73
C ASN A 63 8.88 -1.99 19.46
N SER A 64 9.96 -1.30 19.10
CA SER A 64 10.06 -0.53 17.85
C SER A 64 10.30 -1.46 16.66
N LEU A 65 9.74 -1.12 15.49
CA LEU A 65 10.06 -1.77 14.22
C LEU A 65 11.29 -1.11 13.58
N ARG A 66 12.14 -1.92 12.99
CA ARG A 66 13.30 -1.50 12.20
C ARG A 66 13.39 -2.30 10.94
N ALA A 67 13.86 -1.67 9.88
CA ALA A 67 14.10 -2.33 8.59
C ALA A 67 15.60 -2.47 8.36
N PHE A 68 16.03 -3.65 7.95
CA PHE A 68 17.42 -3.94 7.61
C PHE A 68 17.49 -4.61 6.24
N VAL A 69 18.57 -4.36 5.52
CA VAL A 69 18.90 -5.22 4.38
C VAL A 69 19.11 -6.64 4.90
N ASN A 70 18.51 -7.64 4.28
CA ASN A 70 18.62 -9.06 4.67
C ASN A 70 20.02 -9.62 4.37
N MET A 71 21.05 -9.02 4.95
CA MET A 71 22.44 -9.33 4.62
C MET A 71 23.36 -9.23 5.83
N CYS A 72 24.11 -10.28 6.09
CA CYS A 72 25.19 -10.29 7.09
C CYS A 72 26.39 -9.42 6.63
N ARG A 73 26.86 -8.53 7.49
CA ARG A 73 27.97 -7.59 7.22
C ARG A 73 29.33 -8.27 7.01
N HIS A 74 29.46 -9.56 7.33
CA HIS A 74 30.72 -10.30 7.14
C HIS A 74 31.01 -10.56 5.66
N ARG A 75 30.14 -11.32 4.97
CA ARG A 75 30.34 -11.76 3.59
C ARG A 75 29.05 -11.81 2.77
N GLY A 76 28.04 -11.03 3.13
CA GLY A 76 26.83 -10.87 2.36
C GLY A 76 25.82 -12.02 2.42
N THR A 77 25.98 -12.98 3.36
CA THR A 77 25.01 -14.07 3.50
C THR A 77 23.66 -13.53 3.94
N GLU A 78 22.58 -13.98 3.31
CA GLU A 78 21.22 -13.72 3.81
C GLU A 78 21.07 -14.24 5.24
N LEU A 79 20.41 -13.45 6.08
CA LEU A 79 20.11 -13.81 7.48
C LEU A 79 18.90 -14.72 7.56
N VAL A 80 17.95 -14.50 6.66
CA VAL A 80 16.77 -15.34 6.39
C VAL A 80 16.85 -15.76 4.93
N ASP A 81 16.66 -17.03 4.65
CA ASP A 81 16.68 -17.58 3.28
C ASP A 81 15.44 -17.07 2.51
N SER A 82 15.68 -16.20 1.53
CA SER A 82 14.61 -15.61 0.71
C SER A 82 13.95 -16.62 -0.26
N THR A 83 14.56 -17.78 -0.45
CA THR A 83 14.00 -18.87 -1.28
C THR A 83 13.04 -19.78 -0.51
N ASP A 84 13.08 -19.72 0.82
CA ASP A 84 12.17 -20.47 1.69
C ASP A 84 10.90 -19.65 1.98
N THR A 85 9.86 -19.91 1.23
CA THR A 85 8.56 -19.24 1.42
C THR A 85 7.92 -19.45 2.79
N SER A 86 8.38 -20.46 3.55
CA SER A 86 7.91 -20.67 4.93
C SER A 86 8.65 -19.80 5.95
N ALA A 87 9.76 -19.18 5.55
CA ALA A 87 10.60 -18.34 6.38
C ALA A 87 10.34 -16.81 6.20
N VAL A 88 9.33 -16.43 5.39
CA VAL A 88 8.99 -15.00 5.18
C VAL A 88 8.54 -14.28 6.45
N GLU A 89 8.07 -15.03 7.45
CA GLU A 89 7.71 -14.54 8.78
C GLU A 89 8.25 -15.49 9.84
N GLY A 90 8.70 -14.95 10.97
CA GLY A 90 9.24 -15.77 12.04
C GLY A 90 9.69 -14.95 13.25
N CYS A 91 10.51 -15.57 14.09
CA CYS A 91 11.05 -14.92 15.29
C CYS A 91 12.48 -15.39 15.56
N PHE A 92 13.40 -14.43 15.60
CA PHE A 92 14.81 -14.68 15.99
C PHE A 92 14.99 -14.88 17.49
N GLY A 93 13.99 -14.51 18.30
CA GLY A 93 14.18 -14.36 19.75
C GLY A 93 15.02 -13.14 20.08
N ALA A 94 16.00 -13.31 20.96
CA ALA A 94 16.83 -12.20 21.45
C ALA A 94 17.91 -11.73 20.46
N LEU A 95 18.35 -12.57 19.54
CA LEU A 95 19.50 -12.31 18.66
C LEU A 95 19.26 -12.80 17.23
N ILE A 96 19.63 -11.97 16.27
CA ILE A 96 19.71 -12.32 14.86
C ILE A 96 21.04 -13.02 14.63
N ARG A 97 21.03 -14.24 14.11
CA ARG A 97 22.24 -15.05 13.93
C ARG A 97 22.46 -15.40 12.47
N CYS A 98 23.64 -15.03 11.96
CA CYS A 98 24.05 -15.41 10.61
C CYS A 98 24.29 -16.92 10.54
N PRO A 99 23.68 -17.64 9.59
CA PRO A 99 23.82 -19.10 9.47
C PRO A 99 25.20 -19.54 8.99
N TYR A 100 26.03 -18.64 8.44
CA TYR A 100 27.30 -19.01 7.84
C TYR A 100 28.46 -19.11 8.88
N HIS A 101 28.77 -17.98 9.56
CA HIS A 101 29.90 -17.92 10.49
C HIS A 101 29.52 -17.50 11.90
N ASN A 102 28.21 -17.55 12.22
CA ASN A 102 27.72 -17.26 13.56
C ASN A 102 27.92 -15.80 14.03
N TRP A 103 28.06 -14.84 13.10
CA TRP A 103 27.94 -13.46 13.49
C TRP A 103 26.55 -13.22 14.09
N THR A 104 26.50 -12.53 15.18
CA THR A 104 25.26 -12.27 15.90
C THR A 104 25.01 -10.77 16.03
N TYR A 105 23.74 -10.38 15.84
CA TYR A 105 23.30 -9.02 15.97
C TYR A 105 22.15 -8.96 16.99
N ASN A 106 22.06 -7.83 17.69
CA ASN A 106 20.89 -7.54 18.48
C ASN A 106 19.70 -7.23 17.56
N THR A 107 18.48 -7.19 18.11
CA THR A 107 17.26 -6.87 17.33
C THR A 107 17.19 -5.40 16.91
N ASP A 108 18.09 -4.54 17.43
CA ASP A 108 18.28 -3.16 16.95
C ASP A 108 19.30 -3.05 15.79
N GLY A 109 19.83 -4.19 15.33
CA GLY A 109 20.81 -4.28 14.24
C GLY A 109 22.27 -4.12 14.67
N SER A 110 22.57 -3.73 15.91
CA SER A 110 23.95 -3.59 16.38
C SER A 110 24.67 -4.94 16.42
N LEU A 111 25.96 -4.94 16.06
CA LEU A 111 26.77 -6.16 16.14
C LEU A 111 26.96 -6.59 17.59
N ARG A 112 26.60 -7.83 17.92
CA ARG A 112 26.74 -8.41 19.26
C ARG A 112 28.00 -9.27 19.38
N GLY A 113 28.36 -9.99 18.32
CA GLY A 113 29.52 -10.87 18.33
C GLY A 113 29.97 -11.32 16.95
N ALA A 114 31.29 -11.37 16.76
CA ALA A 114 31.95 -11.79 15.54
C ALA A 114 33.08 -12.79 15.93
N PRO A 115 32.81 -14.10 15.93
CA PRO A 115 33.80 -15.09 16.34
C PRO A 115 35.14 -14.97 15.60
N HIS A 116 36.24 -15.08 16.33
CA HIS A 116 37.61 -15.04 15.82
C HIS A 116 38.08 -13.70 15.22
N LEU A 117 37.33 -12.61 15.38
CA LEU A 117 37.71 -11.27 14.92
C LEU A 117 37.87 -10.35 16.14
N ALA A 118 39.10 -10.31 16.70
CA ALA A 118 39.39 -9.54 17.91
C ALA A 118 39.39 -8.04 17.70
N ASP A 119 39.77 -7.56 16.51
CA ASP A 119 39.97 -6.14 16.20
C ASP A 119 38.82 -5.54 15.40
N ILE A 120 37.65 -6.16 15.41
CA ILE A 120 36.49 -5.65 14.67
C ILE A 120 35.93 -4.40 15.35
N ASP A 121 35.59 -3.39 14.54
CA ASP A 121 34.81 -2.25 14.99
C ASP A 121 33.32 -2.62 15.09
N TYR A 122 32.82 -2.78 16.31
CA TYR A 122 31.45 -3.16 16.59
C TYR A 122 30.44 -2.08 16.20
N GLU A 123 30.80 -0.80 16.29
CA GLU A 123 29.89 0.31 16.01
C GLU A 123 29.58 0.41 14.51
N SER A 124 30.58 0.26 13.65
CA SER A 124 30.42 0.33 12.19
C SER A 124 29.98 -0.99 11.53
N SER A 125 29.98 -2.10 12.27
CA SER A 125 29.71 -3.44 11.74
C SER A 125 28.29 -3.95 12.00
N GLY A 126 27.37 -3.08 12.43
CA GLY A 126 25.94 -3.38 12.54
C GLY A 126 25.27 -3.66 11.19
N LEU A 127 24.05 -4.20 11.20
CA LEU A 127 23.24 -4.39 10.00
C LEU A 127 23.01 -3.07 9.28
N LEU A 128 22.88 -3.13 7.95
CA LEU A 128 22.48 -1.95 7.16
C LEU A 128 21.02 -1.64 7.41
N GLN A 129 20.76 -0.53 8.09
CA GLN A 129 19.42 -0.08 8.40
C GLN A 129 18.88 0.78 7.27
N LEU A 130 17.60 0.59 6.95
CA LEU A 130 16.82 1.39 6.02
C LEU A 130 15.87 2.33 6.78
N GLY A 131 15.39 3.38 6.13
CA GLY A 131 14.35 4.23 6.67
C GLY A 131 13.07 3.42 6.89
N LEU A 132 12.49 3.49 8.10
CA LEU A 132 11.19 2.91 8.42
C LEU A 132 10.41 3.90 9.27
N GLU A 133 9.20 4.21 8.82
CA GLU A 133 8.21 4.99 9.58
C GLU A 133 6.85 4.28 9.56
N VAL A 134 6.01 4.59 10.54
CA VAL A 134 4.67 4.01 10.66
C VAL A 134 3.64 5.15 10.76
N TRP A 135 2.65 5.10 9.87
CA TRP A 135 1.50 6.01 9.91
C TRP A 135 0.20 5.23 9.75
N GLY A 136 -0.81 5.55 10.57
CA GLY A 136 -2.10 4.87 10.52
C GLY A 136 -2.04 3.34 10.71
N GLY A 137 -0.96 2.84 11.32
CA GLY A 137 -0.70 1.41 11.44
C GLY A 137 -0.04 0.78 10.21
N PHE A 138 0.18 1.53 9.13
CA PHE A 138 0.91 1.08 7.95
C PHE A 138 2.40 1.32 8.10
N ILE A 139 3.22 0.36 7.65
CA ILE A 139 4.67 0.44 7.64
C ILE A 139 5.11 0.96 6.28
N PHE A 140 5.97 1.97 6.30
CA PHE A 140 6.61 2.51 5.11
C PHE A 140 8.12 2.36 5.22
N ILE A 141 8.75 1.97 4.12
CA ILE A 141 10.20 1.82 4.02
C ILE A 141 10.74 2.71 2.90
N ARG A 142 11.86 3.37 3.15
CA ARG A 142 12.63 4.08 2.15
C ARG A 142 14.04 3.49 2.10
N GLN A 143 14.47 3.05 0.90
CA GLN A 143 15.77 2.39 0.72
C GLN A 143 16.92 3.39 0.63
N HIS A 144 16.68 4.55 0.04
CA HIS A 144 17.69 5.60 -0.08
C HIS A 144 17.59 6.60 1.07
N ASP A 145 18.74 7.12 1.49
CA ASP A 145 18.79 8.21 2.46
C ASP A 145 18.06 9.45 1.93
N GLY A 146 17.37 10.15 2.82
CA GLY A 146 16.65 11.38 2.51
C GLY A 146 16.20 12.07 3.78
N GLU A 147 16.07 13.39 3.73
CA GLU A 147 15.72 14.23 4.88
C GLU A 147 14.21 14.34 5.10
N GLU A 148 13.40 14.10 4.05
CA GLU A 148 11.93 14.23 4.10
C GLU A 148 11.32 13.10 4.95
N SER A 149 10.58 13.45 5.99
CA SER A 149 9.84 12.47 6.79
C SER A 149 8.65 11.88 6.01
N LEU A 150 8.09 10.75 6.49
CA LEU A 150 6.87 10.20 5.90
C LEU A 150 5.73 11.22 5.98
N LEU A 151 5.56 11.89 7.13
CA LEU A 151 4.47 12.86 7.31
C LEU A 151 4.59 14.06 6.35
N ASP A 152 5.80 14.54 6.09
CA ASP A 152 6.01 15.60 5.10
C ASP A 152 5.65 15.12 3.69
N SER A 153 5.99 13.88 3.35
CA SER A 153 5.73 13.32 2.01
C SER A 153 4.26 13.06 1.72
N ILE A 154 3.47 12.70 2.74
CA ILE A 154 2.01 12.42 2.60
C ILE A 154 1.14 13.64 2.85
N GLY A 155 1.73 14.77 3.23
CA GLY A 155 1.10 16.09 3.29
C GLY A 155 -0.16 16.13 4.16
N GLU A 156 -1.29 16.55 3.58
CA GLU A 156 -2.54 16.79 4.31
C GLU A 156 -3.38 15.51 4.55
N ILE A 157 -2.97 14.35 4.02
CA ILE A 157 -3.73 13.10 4.16
C ILE A 157 -4.00 12.78 5.64
N PRO A 158 -3.02 12.86 6.57
CA PRO A 158 -3.27 12.59 7.99
C PRO A 158 -4.36 13.48 8.59
N THR A 159 -4.45 14.73 8.17
CA THR A 159 -5.47 15.67 8.63
C THR A 159 -6.86 15.31 8.10
N ARG A 160 -6.96 14.96 6.78
CA ARG A 160 -8.22 14.60 6.14
C ARG A 160 -8.88 13.34 6.67
N VAL A 161 -8.07 12.40 7.20
CA VAL A 161 -8.56 11.12 7.76
C VAL A 161 -8.42 11.01 9.28
N SER A 162 -8.17 12.13 9.96
CA SER A 162 -7.85 12.16 11.40
C SER A 162 -8.94 11.57 12.31
N ASN A 163 -10.19 11.56 11.87
CA ASN A 163 -11.32 10.99 12.62
C ASN A 163 -11.41 9.46 12.49
N TYR A 164 -10.68 8.85 11.55
CA TYR A 164 -10.64 7.39 11.40
C TYR A 164 -9.54 6.80 12.29
N PRO A 165 -9.84 5.77 13.12
CA PRO A 165 -8.86 5.21 14.06
C PRO A 165 -7.88 4.23 13.38
N LEU A 166 -7.27 4.65 12.26
CA LEU A 166 -6.47 3.77 11.38
C LEU A 166 -5.42 2.95 12.11
N SER A 167 -4.75 3.54 13.12
CA SER A 167 -3.70 2.85 13.90
C SER A 167 -4.23 1.77 14.83
N GLU A 168 -5.52 1.82 15.16
CA GLU A 168 -6.16 0.86 16.08
C GLU A 168 -6.81 -0.30 15.34
N LEU A 169 -7.07 -0.13 14.03
CA LEU A 169 -7.74 -1.15 13.23
C LEU A 169 -6.85 -2.38 13.05
N VAL A 170 -7.50 -3.54 12.95
CA VAL A 170 -6.86 -4.83 12.68
C VAL A 170 -7.41 -5.47 11.42
N ILE A 171 -6.61 -6.34 10.79
CA ILE A 171 -7.02 -7.07 9.60
C ILE A 171 -8.08 -8.11 9.96
N GLY A 172 -9.27 -7.99 9.37
CA GLY A 172 -10.33 -8.99 9.49
C GLY A 172 -10.37 -9.95 8.29
N LYS A 173 -9.92 -9.49 7.12
CA LYS A 173 -9.87 -10.29 5.88
C LYS A 173 -8.80 -9.73 4.95
N THR A 174 -8.12 -10.62 4.24
CA THR A 174 -7.19 -10.27 3.16
C THR A 174 -7.61 -10.96 1.87
N ILE A 175 -7.54 -10.26 0.75
CA ILE A 175 -7.67 -10.79 -0.60
C ILE A 175 -6.51 -10.28 -1.43
N SER A 176 -5.83 -11.18 -2.16
CA SER A 176 -4.71 -10.80 -3.04
C SER A 176 -5.11 -11.01 -4.50
N TYR A 177 -4.64 -10.11 -5.37
CA TYR A 177 -4.91 -10.14 -6.80
C TYR A 177 -3.61 -10.01 -7.59
N GLU A 178 -3.50 -10.82 -8.64
CA GLU A 178 -2.45 -10.68 -9.66
C GLU A 178 -3.05 -9.96 -10.87
N VAL A 179 -2.58 -8.77 -11.16
CA VAL A 179 -3.17 -7.90 -12.19
C VAL A 179 -2.15 -7.62 -13.30
N ALA A 180 -2.50 -8.00 -14.52
CA ALA A 180 -1.63 -7.79 -15.69
C ALA A 180 -1.71 -6.34 -16.22
N ALA A 181 -1.44 -5.38 -15.31
CA ALA A 181 -1.44 -3.95 -15.58
C ALA A 181 -0.29 -3.23 -14.88
N ASN A 182 0.15 -2.13 -15.47
CA ASN A 182 1.10 -1.20 -14.87
C ASN A 182 0.48 -0.52 -13.65
N TRP A 183 1.24 -0.33 -12.60
CA TRP A 183 0.79 0.30 -11.36
C TRP A 183 0.16 1.69 -11.56
N LYS A 184 0.66 2.50 -12.50
CA LYS A 184 0.09 3.81 -12.82
C LYS A 184 -1.31 3.73 -13.44
N VAL A 185 -1.58 2.68 -14.24
CA VAL A 185 -2.93 2.43 -14.77
C VAL A 185 -3.92 2.17 -13.64
N LEU A 186 -3.48 1.47 -12.59
CA LEU A 186 -4.29 1.18 -11.41
C LEU A 186 -4.53 2.43 -10.56
N GLU A 187 -3.51 3.26 -10.39
CA GLU A 187 -3.64 4.54 -9.67
C GLU A 187 -4.55 5.52 -10.42
N GLU A 188 -4.37 5.66 -11.73
CA GLU A 188 -5.22 6.50 -12.57
C GLU A 188 -6.69 6.05 -12.50
N ASN A 189 -6.94 4.74 -12.53
CA ASN A 189 -8.29 4.18 -12.37
C ASN A 189 -8.86 4.42 -10.97
N TYR A 190 -8.07 4.24 -9.89
CA TYR A 190 -8.55 4.45 -8.52
C TYR A 190 -8.93 5.91 -8.24
N ASN A 191 -8.23 6.85 -8.84
CA ASN A 191 -8.35 8.29 -8.52
C ASN A 191 -9.50 9.01 -9.23
N GLU A 192 -10.27 8.34 -10.08
CA GLU A 192 -11.38 8.96 -10.80
C GLU A 192 -12.59 8.01 -10.85
N CYS A 193 -13.75 8.56 -11.14
CA CYS A 193 -14.99 7.79 -11.26
C CYS A 193 -15.69 8.00 -12.61
N TYR A 194 -15.00 8.51 -13.62
CA TYR A 194 -15.53 8.65 -14.99
C TYR A 194 -15.88 7.29 -15.60
N HIS A 195 -15.11 6.25 -15.23
CA HIS A 195 -15.36 4.86 -15.61
C HIS A 195 -16.47 4.18 -14.79
N CYS A 196 -16.83 4.69 -13.61
CA CYS A 196 -17.69 3.96 -12.67
C CYS A 196 -19.07 3.63 -13.26
N GLY A 197 -19.66 4.57 -14.00
CA GLY A 197 -20.97 4.35 -14.62
C GLY A 197 -21.08 3.11 -15.51
N PRO A 198 -20.19 2.92 -16.49
CA PRO A 198 -20.18 1.74 -17.35
C PRO A 198 -19.60 0.46 -16.75
N VAL A 199 -18.75 0.56 -15.70
CA VAL A 199 -17.97 -0.57 -15.16
C VAL A 199 -18.58 -1.16 -13.91
N HIS A 200 -19.14 -0.33 -13.01
CA HIS A 200 -19.57 -0.71 -11.66
C HIS A 200 -21.05 -0.51 -11.40
N PRO A 201 -21.94 -1.36 -11.89
CA PRO A 201 -23.36 -1.24 -11.59
C PRO A 201 -23.67 -1.31 -10.10
N GLU A 202 -23.01 -2.20 -9.35
CA GLU A 202 -23.21 -2.42 -7.92
C GLU A 202 -22.76 -1.20 -7.10
N LEU A 203 -21.59 -0.62 -7.43
CA LEU A 203 -21.06 0.56 -6.78
C LEU A 203 -21.97 1.79 -7.05
N CYS A 204 -22.42 1.96 -8.29
CA CYS A 204 -23.32 3.02 -8.68
C CYS A 204 -24.73 2.87 -8.07
N ASP A 205 -25.14 1.68 -7.72
CA ASP A 205 -26.40 1.45 -7.00
C ASP A 205 -26.32 1.95 -5.55
N LEU A 206 -25.13 1.88 -4.92
CA LEU A 206 -24.90 2.45 -3.60
C LEU A 206 -24.62 3.94 -3.64
N VAL A 207 -23.88 4.41 -4.66
CA VAL A 207 -23.48 5.81 -4.82
C VAL A 207 -23.89 6.30 -6.22
N PRO A 208 -25.15 6.73 -6.40
CA PRO A 208 -25.67 7.13 -7.72
C PRO A 208 -24.91 8.29 -8.38
N SER A 209 -24.25 9.15 -7.60
CA SER A 209 -23.43 10.25 -8.10
C SER A 209 -22.22 9.77 -8.91
N PHE A 210 -21.74 8.57 -8.72
CA PHE A 210 -20.68 7.97 -9.54
C PHE A 210 -21.12 7.73 -11.00
N ARG A 211 -22.40 7.57 -11.26
CA ARG A 211 -22.96 7.45 -12.62
C ARG A 211 -23.39 8.79 -13.19
N ALA A 212 -23.86 9.71 -12.35
CA ALA A 212 -24.42 10.97 -12.79
C ALA A 212 -23.34 11.90 -13.38
N GLY A 213 -23.59 12.43 -14.58
CA GLY A 213 -22.69 13.39 -15.22
C GLY A 213 -21.25 12.90 -15.46
N GLY A 214 -21.00 11.58 -15.43
CA GLY A 214 -19.66 11.02 -15.49
C GLY A 214 -18.83 11.36 -14.25
N ALA A 215 -19.48 11.46 -13.10
CA ALA A 215 -18.85 11.80 -11.82
C ALA A 215 -18.16 13.20 -11.79
N SER A 216 -18.69 14.17 -12.54
CA SER A 216 -18.07 15.49 -12.71
C SER A 216 -18.16 16.41 -11.48
N ASP A 217 -19.13 16.16 -10.60
CA ASP A 217 -19.47 17.06 -9.49
C ASP A 217 -19.21 16.40 -8.11
N LEU A 218 -18.18 15.54 -8.02
CA LEU A 218 -17.84 14.85 -6.77
C LEU A 218 -17.03 15.78 -5.85
N ASN A 219 -17.46 15.88 -4.59
CA ASN A 219 -16.69 16.53 -3.52
C ASN A 219 -15.92 15.48 -2.72
N TRP A 220 -14.67 15.26 -3.07
CA TRP A 220 -13.81 14.27 -2.42
C TRP A 220 -13.38 14.68 -1.01
N ASP A 221 -13.33 15.98 -0.70
CA ASP A 221 -12.92 16.47 0.62
C ASP A 221 -13.94 16.12 1.71
N ASP A 222 -15.24 16.30 1.42
CA ASP A 222 -16.33 15.94 2.33
C ASP A 222 -16.73 14.46 2.21
N GLY A 223 -16.18 13.76 1.22
CA GLY A 223 -16.59 12.42 0.85
C GLY A 223 -17.88 12.37 0.03
N ILE A 224 -18.16 11.22 -0.54
CA ILE A 224 -19.25 11.00 -1.49
C ILE A 224 -20.41 10.30 -0.81
N ALA A 225 -21.60 10.93 -0.85
CA ALA A 225 -22.80 10.44 -0.18
C ALA A 225 -23.35 9.15 -0.84
N HIS A 226 -23.74 8.21 -0.01
CA HIS A 226 -24.51 7.04 -0.43
C HIS A 226 -25.96 7.41 -0.76
N ARG A 227 -26.67 6.50 -1.46
CA ARG A 227 -28.11 6.63 -1.65
C ARG A 227 -28.87 6.60 -0.32
N GLU A 228 -30.11 7.07 -0.33
CA GLU A 228 -30.99 6.96 0.84
C GLU A 228 -31.06 5.51 1.36
N GLY A 229 -30.89 5.36 2.67
CA GLY A 229 -30.88 4.05 3.36
C GLY A 229 -29.59 3.27 3.27
N ALA A 230 -28.53 3.79 2.62
CA ALA A 230 -27.18 3.23 2.63
C ALA A 230 -26.20 4.22 3.29
N TYR A 231 -25.15 3.69 3.92
CA TYR A 231 -24.15 4.49 4.64
C TYR A 231 -22.75 3.83 4.70
N THR A 232 -22.59 2.67 4.06
CA THR A 232 -21.31 1.95 4.02
C THR A 232 -21.21 1.07 2.77
N PHE A 233 -19.97 0.70 2.39
CA PHE A 233 -19.74 -0.19 1.26
C PHE A 233 -19.84 -1.66 1.65
N THR A 234 -21.07 -2.13 1.65
CA THR A 234 -21.44 -3.54 1.75
C THR A 234 -22.47 -3.86 0.67
N SER A 235 -22.73 -5.11 0.40
CA SER A 235 -23.73 -5.51 -0.61
C SER A 235 -25.13 -4.94 -0.38
N SER A 236 -25.51 -4.66 0.88
CA SER A 236 -26.78 -4.03 1.24
C SER A 236 -26.73 -2.51 1.35
N GLY A 237 -25.54 -1.95 1.49
CA GLY A 237 -25.29 -0.55 1.85
C GLY A 237 -25.43 -0.28 3.36
N THR A 238 -25.63 -1.32 4.17
CA THR A 238 -25.82 -1.25 5.63
C THR A 238 -25.00 -2.31 6.34
N THR A 239 -24.80 -2.19 7.65
CA THR A 239 -24.08 -3.16 8.45
C THR A 239 -24.61 -3.24 9.87
N SER A 240 -24.35 -4.34 10.57
CA SER A 240 -24.60 -4.47 12.01
C SER A 240 -23.41 -4.06 12.88
N ARG A 241 -22.25 -3.78 12.27
CA ARG A 241 -21.06 -3.27 12.97
C ARG A 241 -21.31 -1.85 13.45
N LYS A 242 -20.66 -1.49 14.57
CA LYS A 242 -20.72 -0.12 15.07
C LYS A 242 -19.84 0.79 14.22
N PRO A 243 -20.31 1.99 13.89
CA PRO A 243 -19.44 3.00 13.30
C PRO A 243 -18.27 3.33 14.21
N PHE A 244 -17.16 3.77 13.61
CA PHE A 244 -16.00 4.26 14.34
C PHE A 244 -16.39 5.46 15.21
N ALA A 245 -15.84 5.53 16.41
CA ALA A 245 -16.04 6.66 17.29
C ALA A 245 -15.29 7.89 16.75
N GLY A 246 -15.89 9.06 16.86
CA GLY A 246 -15.25 10.33 16.47
C GLY A 246 -15.50 10.77 15.04
N LEU A 247 -16.17 9.99 14.20
CA LEU A 247 -16.56 10.38 12.85
C LEU A 247 -17.57 11.55 12.91
N SER A 248 -17.43 12.49 12.00
CA SER A 248 -18.40 13.56 11.76
C SER A 248 -19.70 13.01 11.16
N GLU A 249 -20.78 13.83 11.17
CA GLU A 249 -22.05 13.45 10.53
C GLU A 249 -21.88 13.10 9.03
N ALA A 250 -21.01 13.82 8.34
CA ALA A 250 -20.70 13.53 6.94
C ALA A 250 -19.96 12.18 6.80
N GLU A 251 -18.94 11.92 7.60
CA GLU A 251 -18.15 10.67 7.55
C GLU A 251 -18.96 9.43 7.95
N LEU A 252 -20.02 9.59 8.73
CA LEU A 252 -20.95 8.50 9.05
C LEU A 252 -21.80 8.06 7.84
N MET A 253 -21.96 8.93 6.84
CA MET A 253 -22.87 8.71 5.71
C MET A 253 -22.16 8.68 4.37
N ASN A 254 -20.95 9.22 4.28
CA ASN A 254 -20.21 9.39 3.06
C ASN A 254 -19.04 8.41 2.99
N HIS A 255 -18.64 8.08 1.77
CA HIS A 255 -17.42 7.36 1.49
C HIS A 255 -16.28 8.34 1.19
N LYS A 256 -15.07 8.05 1.70
CA LYS A 256 -13.83 8.76 1.37
C LYS A 256 -12.81 7.82 0.73
N GLY A 257 -12.03 8.35 -0.21
CA GLY A 257 -10.89 7.67 -0.82
C GLY A 257 -9.64 8.52 -0.68
N GLU A 258 -8.50 7.88 -0.39
CA GLU A 258 -7.18 8.53 -0.33
C GLU A 258 -6.16 7.68 -1.07
N LEU A 259 -5.26 8.36 -1.79
CA LEU A 259 -4.08 7.75 -2.42
C LEU A 259 -2.82 8.27 -1.75
N VAL A 260 -2.08 7.37 -1.11
CA VAL A 260 -0.76 7.63 -0.53
C VAL A 260 0.31 7.11 -1.48
N TYR A 261 0.98 8.01 -2.16
CA TYR A 261 2.05 7.65 -3.10
C TYR A 261 3.20 6.92 -2.42
N PRO A 262 3.82 5.94 -3.11
CA PRO A 262 3.52 5.50 -4.48
C PRO A 262 2.54 4.33 -4.55
N ASN A 263 2.01 3.76 -3.45
CA ASN A 263 1.43 2.42 -3.57
C ASN A 263 0.36 2.05 -2.55
N LEU A 264 -0.21 3.00 -1.80
CA LEU A 264 -1.26 2.69 -0.84
C LEU A 264 -2.55 3.43 -1.17
N PHE A 265 -3.66 2.68 -1.41
CA PHE A 265 -5.00 3.24 -1.50
C PHE A 265 -5.78 2.95 -0.22
N LEU A 266 -6.59 3.90 0.20
CA LEU A 266 -7.48 3.80 1.35
C LEU A 266 -8.90 4.14 0.95
N SER A 267 -9.80 3.21 1.16
CA SER A 267 -11.23 3.37 0.96
C SER A 267 -11.92 3.32 2.31
N LEU A 268 -12.41 4.47 2.78
CA LEU A 268 -12.84 4.68 4.16
C LEU A 268 -14.37 4.70 4.22
N SER A 269 -14.94 3.73 4.94
CA SER A 269 -16.35 3.66 5.32
C SER A 269 -16.48 3.91 6.82
N CYS A 270 -17.71 4.13 7.31
CA CYS A 270 -17.91 4.46 8.72
C CYS A 270 -17.60 3.31 9.71
N ASP A 271 -17.49 2.07 9.25
CA ASP A 271 -17.37 0.85 10.07
C ASP A 271 -16.17 -0.04 9.69
N HIS A 272 -15.57 0.21 8.53
CA HIS A 272 -14.41 -0.52 8.04
C HIS A 272 -13.58 0.35 7.07
N VAL A 273 -12.34 -0.08 6.85
CA VAL A 273 -11.46 0.51 5.83
C VAL A 273 -10.95 -0.60 4.92
N ALA A 274 -11.11 -0.46 3.62
CA ALA A 274 -10.42 -1.27 2.65
C ALA A 274 -9.10 -0.57 2.28
N SER A 275 -7.98 -1.25 2.49
CA SER A 275 -6.66 -0.75 2.11
C SER A 275 -6.07 -1.63 1.03
N PHE A 276 -5.44 -1.01 0.02
CA PHE A 276 -4.86 -1.71 -1.12
C PHE A 276 -3.39 -1.34 -1.18
N VAL A 277 -2.51 -2.30 -0.94
CA VAL A 277 -1.08 -2.13 -1.11
C VAL A 277 -0.69 -2.71 -2.46
N LEU A 278 -0.20 -1.84 -3.35
CA LEU A 278 0.27 -2.22 -4.67
C LEU A 278 1.73 -2.64 -4.60
N TRP A 279 2.01 -3.81 -5.18
CA TRP A 279 3.34 -4.37 -5.34
C TRP A 279 3.63 -4.49 -6.84
N PRO A 280 4.14 -3.44 -7.49
CA PRO A 280 4.54 -3.51 -8.88
C PRO A 280 5.69 -4.52 -9.05
N THR A 281 5.50 -5.51 -9.90
CA THR A 281 6.48 -6.59 -10.14
C THR A 281 7.06 -6.56 -11.56
N GLY A 282 6.58 -5.62 -12.37
CA GLY A 282 7.05 -5.40 -13.73
C GLY A 282 6.33 -4.25 -14.41
N PRO A 283 6.76 -3.84 -15.60
CA PRO A 283 6.15 -2.71 -16.33
C PRO A 283 4.69 -2.94 -16.70
N ALA A 284 4.19 -4.16 -16.62
CA ALA A 284 2.82 -4.52 -16.97
C ALA A 284 2.23 -5.58 -16.02
N HIS A 285 2.69 -5.58 -14.79
CA HIS A 285 2.20 -6.52 -13.77
C HIS A 285 2.32 -5.91 -12.38
N THR A 286 1.26 -6.05 -11.59
CA THR A 286 1.17 -5.56 -10.21
C THR A 286 0.40 -6.58 -9.36
N THR A 287 0.98 -7.01 -8.26
CA THR A 287 0.25 -7.74 -7.21
C THR A 287 -0.43 -6.72 -6.31
N ILE A 288 -1.68 -6.92 -5.94
CA ILE A 288 -2.43 -6.04 -5.04
C ILE A 288 -2.85 -6.85 -3.81
N VAL A 289 -2.46 -6.39 -2.64
CA VAL A 289 -2.92 -6.94 -1.36
C VAL A 289 -3.99 -6.03 -0.80
N CYS A 290 -5.22 -6.50 -0.79
CA CYS A 290 -6.37 -5.78 -0.22
C CYS A 290 -6.65 -6.31 1.19
N ASN A 291 -6.49 -5.45 2.20
CA ASN A 291 -6.83 -5.75 3.58
C ASN A 291 -8.10 -5.00 4.00
N PHE A 292 -9.05 -5.73 4.56
CA PHE A 292 -10.24 -5.18 5.17
C PHE A 292 -10.00 -5.02 6.67
N LEU A 293 -9.99 -3.77 7.11
CA LEU A 293 -9.62 -3.36 8.46
C LEU A 293 -10.87 -3.01 9.26
N PHE A 294 -10.94 -3.54 10.48
CA PHE A 294 -12.08 -3.34 11.37
C PHE A 294 -11.59 -2.96 12.77
N HIS A 295 -12.47 -2.39 13.56
CA HIS A 295 -12.17 -2.15 14.97
C HIS A 295 -11.97 -3.49 15.71
N PRO A 296 -10.95 -3.63 16.59
CA PRO A 296 -10.66 -4.89 17.28
C PRO A 296 -11.86 -5.48 18.03
N SER A 297 -12.72 -4.63 18.61
CA SER A 297 -13.93 -5.10 19.32
C SER A 297 -14.97 -5.75 18.40
N GLU A 298 -14.96 -5.45 17.10
CA GLU A 298 -15.81 -6.11 16.14
C GLU A 298 -15.22 -7.48 15.76
N VAL A 299 -13.91 -7.53 15.48
CA VAL A 299 -13.19 -8.76 15.13
C VAL A 299 -13.22 -9.79 16.27
N ALA A 300 -13.21 -9.33 17.52
CA ALA A 300 -13.28 -10.21 18.69
C ALA A 300 -14.64 -10.85 18.96
N LYS A 301 -15.70 -10.46 18.24
CA LYS A 301 -17.03 -11.07 18.39
C LYS A 301 -17.05 -12.51 17.85
N PRO A 302 -17.74 -13.44 18.52
CA PRO A 302 -17.82 -14.84 18.06
C PRO A 302 -18.51 -15.03 16.71
N ASP A 303 -19.35 -14.08 16.32
CA ASP A 303 -20.14 -14.05 15.07
C ASP A 303 -19.60 -13.03 14.07
N PHE A 304 -18.35 -12.57 14.24
CA PHE A 304 -17.72 -11.65 13.31
C PHE A 304 -17.63 -12.29 11.93
N ASP A 305 -18.20 -11.59 10.94
CA ASP A 305 -18.12 -11.96 9.53
C ASP A 305 -17.86 -10.70 8.70
N PRO A 306 -16.70 -10.60 8.03
CA PRO A 306 -16.36 -9.47 7.17
C PRO A 306 -16.90 -9.62 5.73
N SER A 307 -17.61 -10.71 5.40
CA SER A 307 -17.95 -11.05 4.01
C SER A 307 -18.87 -10.02 3.35
N ASP A 308 -19.75 -9.35 4.10
CA ASP A 308 -20.64 -8.32 3.57
C ASP A 308 -19.87 -7.16 2.90
N ALA A 309 -18.74 -6.75 3.48
CA ALA A 309 -17.84 -5.73 2.93
C ALA A 309 -16.83 -6.33 1.94
N ALA A 310 -16.19 -7.46 2.31
CA ALA A 310 -15.14 -8.06 1.50
C ALA A 310 -15.66 -8.58 0.15
N ASP A 311 -16.82 -9.22 0.11
CA ASP A 311 -17.41 -9.74 -1.12
C ASP A 311 -17.91 -8.61 -2.04
N PHE A 312 -18.44 -7.52 -1.45
CA PHE A 312 -18.79 -6.32 -2.23
C PHE A 312 -17.56 -5.75 -2.92
N TRP A 313 -16.49 -5.52 -2.18
CA TRP A 313 -15.25 -5.01 -2.73
C TRP A 313 -14.58 -5.99 -3.71
N ASP A 314 -14.67 -7.31 -3.49
CA ASP A 314 -14.12 -8.28 -4.45
C ASP A 314 -14.82 -8.18 -5.82
N VAL A 315 -16.13 -7.93 -5.85
CA VAL A 315 -16.86 -7.68 -7.10
C VAL A 315 -16.34 -6.41 -7.78
N VAL A 316 -16.28 -5.28 -7.07
CA VAL A 316 -15.83 -4.00 -7.61
C VAL A 316 -14.38 -4.09 -8.08
N ASN A 317 -13.48 -4.63 -7.26
CA ASN A 317 -12.07 -4.80 -7.56
C ASN A 317 -11.84 -5.62 -8.83
N ARG A 318 -12.54 -6.75 -9.00
CA ARG A 318 -12.42 -7.57 -10.21
C ARG A 318 -12.89 -6.87 -11.47
N GLN A 319 -13.88 -5.98 -11.36
CA GLN A 319 -14.31 -5.14 -12.47
C GLN A 319 -13.23 -4.14 -12.86
N ASP A 320 -12.58 -3.49 -11.87
CA ASP A 320 -11.45 -2.58 -12.07
C ASP A 320 -10.24 -3.29 -12.69
N TRP A 321 -9.84 -4.42 -12.11
CA TRP A 321 -8.69 -5.14 -12.63
C TRP A 321 -8.91 -5.60 -14.06
N ALA A 322 -10.11 -6.07 -14.39
CA ALA A 322 -10.44 -6.50 -15.75
C ALA A 322 -10.37 -5.35 -16.76
N ILE A 323 -10.83 -4.13 -16.42
CA ILE A 323 -10.74 -2.98 -17.34
C ILE A 323 -9.30 -2.44 -17.41
N CYS A 324 -8.56 -2.36 -16.30
CA CYS A 324 -7.15 -1.95 -16.26
C CYS A 324 -6.27 -2.87 -17.12
N GLU A 325 -6.47 -4.19 -17.08
CA GLU A 325 -5.77 -5.14 -17.94
C GLU A 325 -6.10 -4.92 -19.44
N ARG A 326 -7.34 -4.53 -19.75
CA ARG A 326 -7.70 -4.19 -21.15
C ARG A 326 -7.01 -2.92 -21.61
N VAL A 327 -6.94 -1.90 -20.73
CA VAL A 327 -6.19 -0.65 -20.99
C VAL A 327 -4.72 -0.98 -21.23
N GLN A 328 -4.09 -1.77 -20.35
CA GLN A 328 -2.69 -2.18 -20.50
C GLN A 328 -2.43 -2.91 -21.83
N ARG A 329 -3.33 -3.82 -22.23
CA ARG A 329 -3.21 -4.49 -23.54
C ARG A 329 -3.31 -3.51 -24.71
N GLY A 330 -4.20 -2.51 -24.61
CA GLY A 330 -4.34 -1.45 -25.62
C GLY A 330 -3.08 -0.57 -25.70
N MET A 331 -2.49 -0.21 -24.56
CA MET A 331 -1.27 0.60 -24.49
C MET A 331 -0.04 -0.11 -25.09
N LYS A 332 -0.01 -1.44 -25.15
CA LYS A 332 1.05 -2.20 -25.83
C LYS A 332 1.04 -2.01 -27.35
N SER A 333 -0.08 -1.55 -27.94
CA SER A 333 -0.15 -1.28 -29.37
C SER A 333 0.87 -0.22 -29.79
N LYS A 334 1.57 -0.46 -30.92
CA LYS A 334 2.47 0.54 -31.51
C LYS A 334 1.76 1.80 -32.02
N PHE A 335 0.44 1.77 -32.13
CA PHE A 335 -0.38 2.91 -32.56
C PHE A 335 -0.86 3.76 -31.37
N PHE A 336 -0.78 3.26 -30.14
CA PHE A 336 -1.04 4.06 -28.95
C PHE A 336 0.20 4.92 -28.66
N THR A 337 0.02 6.22 -28.64
CA THR A 337 1.09 7.17 -28.31
C THR A 337 0.85 7.83 -26.95
N GLN A 338 -0.36 8.29 -26.72
CA GLN A 338 -0.77 9.02 -25.54
C GLN A 338 -2.30 9.11 -25.47
N GLY A 339 -2.91 8.97 -24.29
CA GLY A 339 -4.33 9.17 -24.05
C GLY A 339 -4.69 10.64 -23.84
N LEU A 340 -5.99 10.89 -23.67
CA LEU A 340 -6.57 12.19 -23.33
C LEU A 340 -7.40 12.02 -22.06
N PHE A 341 -7.28 12.96 -21.12
CA PHE A 341 -8.09 13.03 -19.92
C PHE A 341 -9.29 13.94 -20.13
N ALA A 342 -10.44 13.51 -19.65
CA ALA A 342 -11.63 14.34 -19.53
C ALA A 342 -11.47 15.31 -18.31
N PRO A 343 -12.25 16.41 -18.26
CA PRO A 343 -12.13 17.37 -17.14
C PRO A 343 -12.34 16.76 -15.74
N MET A 344 -13.15 15.71 -15.61
CA MET A 344 -13.41 15.02 -14.34
C MET A 344 -12.28 14.09 -13.91
N GLU A 345 -11.31 13.79 -14.77
CA GLU A 345 -10.13 12.98 -14.47
C GLU A 345 -8.96 13.82 -13.95
N THR A 346 -9.24 15.02 -13.39
CA THR A 346 -8.23 15.90 -12.79
C THR A 346 -7.36 15.18 -11.73
N PRO A 347 -7.89 14.30 -10.86
CA PRO A 347 -7.05 13.56 -9.91
C PRO A 347 -6.01 12.65 -10.59
N SER A 348 -6.31 12.11 -11.78
CA SER A 348 -5.34 11.32 -12.55
C SER A 348 -4.20 12.18 -13.13
N LEU A 349 -4.42 13.50 -13.30
CA LEU A 349 -3.36 14.43 -13.65
C LEU A 349 -2.33 14.59 -12.54
N ASP A 350 -2.76 14.52 -11.29
CA ASP A 350 -1.87 14.60 -10.13
C ASP A 350 -0.84 13.46 -10.11
N ILE A 351 -1.27 12.23 -10.42
CA ILE A 351 -0.39 11.06 -10.59
C ILE A 351 0.65 11.33 -11.69
N ARG A 352 0.23 11.87 -12.83
CA ARG A 352 1.11 12.23 -13.95
C ARG A 352 2.18 13.23 -13.52
N GLU A 353 1.82 14.29 -12.82
CA GLU A 353 2.75 15.33 -12.38
C GLU A 353 3.67 14.81 -11.27
N TRP A 354 3.14 14.06 -10.31
CA TRP A 354 3.93 13.40 -9.29
C TRP A 354 4.98 12.47 -9.93
N TRP A 355 4.58 11.58 -10.83
CA TRP A 355 5.49 10.67 -11.53
C TRP A 355 6.58 11.42 -12.31
N LYS A 356 6.23 12.45 -13.05
CA LYS A 356 7.20 13.28 -13.78
C LYS A 356 8.23 13.91 -12.85
N LYS A 357 7.79 14.45 -11.73
CA LYS A 357 8.66 15.01 -10.70
C LYS A 357 9.66 13.97 -10.21
N GLN A 358 9.20 12.75 -9.87
CA GLN A 358 10.10 11.68 -9.42
C GLN A 358 11.09 11.27 -10.51
N MET A 359 10.64 11.17 -11.75
CA MET A 359 11.51 10.79 -12.88
C MET A 359 12.46 11.92 -13.33
N GLY A 360 12.27 13.14 -12.87
CA GLY A 360 13.02 14.32 -13.31
C GLY A 360 12.68 14.75 -14.74
N LYS A 361 11.42 14.66 -15.13
CA LYS A 361 10.88 14.92 -16.48
C LYS A 361 9.95 16.14 -16.49
#